data_3e3cf22d8bf51e1f18426338ef72afe7
#
_entry.id   3e3cf22d8bf51e1f18426338ef72afe7
#
_cell.length_a   1.000
_cell.length_b   1.000
_cell.length_c   1.000
_cell.angle_alpha   90.00
_cell.angle_beta   90.00
_cell.angle_gamma   90.00
#
_symmetry.space_group_name_H-M   'P 1'
#
loop_
_entity.id
_entity.type
_entity.pdbx_description
1 polymer ?
#
loop_
_entity_poly.entity_id
_entity_poly.type
_entity_poly.pdbx_seq_one_letter_code
_entity_poly.pdbx_strand_id
1 'polypeptide(L)'
;MRCNFVVRAFCVFFLGLLLLPSCPAQTPPESKFFSTIAEERFSTYQMTGNGDLWPSCWADDDNLYAGNGDGTGFGDVYTDMAVSRISGTPKALTGTTITTNVGTNWSGSVYTRKPTGMLCRGGAIYLAFQNLNESTFDDAPAASIAKSVDHGVTWTWNANAPMFGTPTNPASPKAYKFTTVFFLDYGQDSANAIDGYVYAYGLDNNWRSQETMYLGRVPADKVQNRADWEFYAGANVDGAPVWTEDITKKMPVLTDTRLLYPVMFGPDCPPYQQVIAQGGVTYDAPLQKYIFASWSCSTHELYEASQPWGPWKHFQSTDFGPLRLKQNRGQYGTSIPSKFISADGKKLWLQSNVCCAGNSYRFSLRRVYLKPARPSSPNNGPSTDNLALSPGTRALSKSTHFGTLCGRGCSDQLNSGVATVSEDDYDEQVKTSDWWGYIWPQAYNINQMVYTTGTMFPNGGWYAAKLRVQVRQNFEWVDVPGMTVTPPYPFTADAGSFTTYTFNPPNTWGDGVRIIGQPGSTGYFTSINQLGVYFQAQDSPR
;
A
#
# COMPACT_ATOMS: atom_id res chain seq x y z
N MET A 1 4.98 14.41 16.11
CA MET A 1 5.06 15.17 17.38
C MET A 1 6.37 14.82 18.07
N ARG A 2 7.34 15.69 18.04
CA ARG A 2 8.55 15.49 18.86
C ARG A 2 8.18 15.87 20.28
N CYS A 3 8.25 14.94 21.23
CA CYS A 3 8.17 15.25 22.66
C CYS A 3 9.43 16.01 23.08
N ASN A 4 9.34 17.32 23.23
CA ASN A 4 10.36 18.12 23.88
C ASN A 4 10.07 18.13 25.39
N PHE A 5 10.86 17.40 26.16
CA PHE A 5 10.93 17.60 27.61
C PHE A 5 12.19 18.37 27.95
N VAL A 6 12.01 19.50 28.61
CA VAL A 6 13.08 20.27 29.24
C VAL A 6 13.47 19.55 30.52
N VAL A 7 14.66 18.97 30.54
CA VAL A 7 15.25 18.38 31.75
C VAL A 7 15.99 19.48 32.53
N ARG A 8 15.49 19.86 33.70
CA ARG A 8 16.29 20.57 34.73
C ARG A 8 17.12 19.54 35.47
N ALA A 9 18.42 19.74 35.44
CA ALA A 9 19.40 18.90 36.12
C ALA A 9 19.26 18.98 37.65
N PHE A 10 19.10 17.81 38.27
CA PHE A 10 19.53 17.53 39.63
C PHE A 10 20.35 16.24 39.59
N CYS A 11 21.64 16.37 39.95
CA CYS A 11 22.54 15.23 40.08
C CYS A 11 22.17 14.41 41.32
N VAL A 12 21.64 13.21 41.08
CA VAL A 12 21.75 12.09 42.03
C VAL A 12 22.03 10.84 41.19
N PHE A 13 23.18 10.21 41.44
CA PHE A 13 23.57 8.95 40.82
C PHE A 13 22.61 7.82 41.27
N PHE A 14 21.69 7.47 40.43
CA PHE A 14 21.01 6.16 40.45
C PHE A 14 21.12 5.57 39.06
N LEU A 15 21.70 4.38 38.97
CA LEU A 15 21.71 3.56 37.76
C LEU A 15 20.27 3.09 37.51
N GLY A 16 19.46 3.93 36.91
CA GLY A 16 18.10 3.60 36.45
C GLY A 16 18.14 3.30 34.96
N LEU A 17 17.78 2.12 34.59
CA LEU A 17 17.48 1.71 33.22
C LEU A 17 16.47 2.73 32.65
N LEU A 18 16.91 3.62 31.77
CA LEU A 18 16.03 4.50 31.02
C LEU A 18 15.21 3.66 30.04
N LEU A 19 14.04 3.22 30.47
CA LEU A 19 12.99 2.78 29.55
C LEU A 19 12.56 4.01 28.75
N LEU A 20 13.09 4.15 27.54
CA LEU A 20 12.55 5.09 26.57
C LEU A 20 11.08 4.68 26.30
N PRO A 21 10.11 5.58 26.44
CA PRO A 21 8.75 5.26 26.06
C PRO A 21 8.73 4.97 24.56
N SER A 22 8.47 3.73 24.18
CA SER A 22 8.16 3.38 22.79
C SER A 22 6.88 4.12 22.42
N CYS A 23 6.93 5.01 21.42
CA CYS A 23 5.70 5.51 20.82
C CYS A 23 4.88 4.30 20.35
N PRO A 24 3.60 4.20 20.70
CA PRO A 24 2.77 3.11 20.22
C PRO A 24 2.73 3.13 18.69
N ALA A 25 2.86 1.96 18.07
CA ALA A 25 2.73 1.81 16.63
C ALA A 25 1.39 2.41 16.17
N GLN A 26 1.44 3.35 15.24
CA GLN A 26 0.23 4.01 14.72
C GLN A 26 -0.13 3.38 13.38
N THR A 27 -1.23 2.65 13.35
CA THR A 27 -1.82 2.13 12.11
C THR A 27 -3.13 2.85 11.82
N PRO A 28 -3.44 3.16 10.56
CA PRO A 28 -4.73 3.73 10.22
C PRO A 28 -5.85 2.72 10.55
N PRO A 29 -7.03 3.19 10.95
CA PRO A 29 -8.16 2.31 11.19
C PRO A 29 -8.58 1.61 9.89
N GLU A 30 -9.22 0.45 10.01
CA GLU A 30 -9.82 -0.22 8.85
C GLU A 30 -11.00 0.58 8.30
N SER A 31 -11.16 0.55 6.97
CA SER A 31 -12.31 1.16 6.32
C SER A 31 -13.59 0.43 6.70
N LYS A 32 -14.63 1.22 7.00
CA LYS A 32 -16.01 0.76 7.14
C LYS A 32 -16.82 0.95 5.85
N PHE A 33 -16.23 1.57 4.84
CA PHE A 33 -16.84 1.79 3.54
C PHE A 33 -16.48 0.71 2.52
N PHE A 34 -15.21 0.30 2.50
CA PHE A 34 -14.73 -0.83 1.71
C PHE A 34 -14.30 -1.99 2.61
N SER A 35 -14.61 -3.21 2.22
CA SER A 35 -14.10 -4.41 2.89
C SER A 35 -12.81 -4.93 2.25
N THR A 36 -12.72 -4.87 0.93
CA THR A 36 -11.61 -5.40 0.12
C THR A 36 -11.79 -5.04 -1.34
N ILE A 37 -10.88 -5.52 -2.18
CA ILE A 37 -11.03 -5.56 -3.63
C ILE A 37 -11.09 -7.01 -4.13
N ALA A 38 -11.69 -7.21 -5.31
CA ALA A 38 -11.50 -8.41 -6.11
C ALA A 38 -10.59 -8.05 -7.29
N GLU A 39 -9.43 -8.66 -7.37
CA GLU A 39 -8.47 -8.49 -8.46
C GLU A 39 -8.61 -9.59 -9.51
N GLU A 40 -8.43 -9.22 -10.77
CA GLU A 40 -8.17 -10.22 -11.81
C GLU A 40 -6.69 -10.63 -11.74
N ARG A 41 -6.38 -11.64 -10.95
CA ARG A 41 -5.01 -12.05 -10.63
C ARG A 41 -4.14 -12.41 -11.83
N PHE A 42 -4.73 -12.83 -12.94
CA PHE A 42 -4.01 -13.33 -14.10
C PHE A 42 -4.14 -12.44 -15.34
N SER A 43 -4.87 -11.34 -15.25
CA SER A 43 -5.15 -10.44 -16.37
C SER A 43 -4.52 -9.08 -16.16
N THR A 44 -3.22 -8.99 -16.31
CA THR A 44 -2.53 -7.70 -16.42
C THR A 44 -2.40 -7.34 -17.89
N TYR A 45 -3.02 -6.24 -18.28
CA TYR A 45 -2.86 -5.69 -19.63
C TYR A 45 -1.62 -4.83 -19.67
N GLN A 46 -0.66 -5.21 -20.50
CA GLN A 46 0.64 -4.55 -20.63
C GLN A 46 0.73 -3.88 -21.99
N MET A 47 1.33 -2.69 -22.00
CA MET A 47 1.71 -2.03 -23.24
C MET A 47 3.13 -2.41 -23.66
N THR A 48 3.45 -2.22 -24.92
CA THR A 48 4.78 -2.55 -25.49
C THR A 48 5.86 -1.52 -25.14
N GLY A 49 5.56 -0.45 -24.42
CA GLY A 49 6.50 0.58 -24.00
C GLY A 49 7.55 0.06 -23.01
N ASN A 50 8.57 0.88 -22.77
CA ASN A 50 9.63 0.61 -21.81
C ASN A 50 9.83 1.85 -20.90
N GLY A 51 9.77 1.64 -19.60
CA GLY A 51 9.93 2.67 -18.56
C GLY A 51 9.20 2.31 -17.29
N ASP A 52 9.52 3.00 -16.22
CA ASP A 52 8.96 2.76 -14.90
C ASP A 52 8.13 3.93 -14.34
N LEU A 53 7.52 3.72 -13.17
CA LEU A 53 6.68 4.64 -12.40
C LEU A 53 5.33 4.97 -13.04
N TRP A 54 5.30 5.58 -14.19
CA TRP A 54 4.11 5.91 -14.98
C TRP A 54 3.01 6.71 -14.25
N PRO A 55 3.32 7.76 -13.44
CA PRO A 55 2.27 8.67 -13.01
C PRO A 55 1.56 9.25 -14.23
N SER A 56 0.23 9.40 -14.14
CA SER A 56 -0.56 9.84 -15.29
C SER A 56 -1.68 10.79 -14.88
N CYS A 57 -2.18 11.58 -15.84
CA CYS A 57 -3.39 12.38 -15.70
C CYS A 57 -4.28 12.29 -16.95
N TRP A 58 -5.56 12.51 -16.81
CA TRP A 58 -6.55 12.48 -17.89
C TRP A 58 -6.80 13.92 -18.39
N ALA A 59 -6.34 14.21 -19.62
CA ALA A 59 -6.40 15.53 -20.21
C ALA A 59 -7.75 15.83 -20.91
N ASP A 60 -7.92 17.09 -21.28
CA ASP A 60 -9.08 17.64 -21.98
C ASP A 60 -9.32 16.98 -23.37
N ASP A 61 -8.25 16.51 -24.02
CA ASP A 61 -8.28 15.80 -25.31
C ASP A 61 -8.64 14.30 -25.21
N ASP A 62 -9.14 13.86 -24.06
CA ASP A 62 -9.50 12.47 -23.73
C ASP A 62 -8.31 11.49 -23.75
N ASN A 63 -7.07 11.94 -23.72
CA ASN A 63 -5.91 11.05 -23.58
C ASN A 63 -5.37 11.04 -22.14
N LEU A 64 -4.67 9.97 -21.77
CA LEU A 64 -3.78 10.00 -20.62
C LEU A 64 -2.42 10.54 -21.06
N TYR A 65 -1.86 11.43 -20.27
CA TYR A 65 -0.46 11.79 -20.33
C TYR A 65 0.26 11.17 -19.15
N ALA A 66 1.37 10.50 -19.42
CA ALA A 66 2.11 9.75 -18.40
C ALA A 66 3.60 10.05 -18.49
N GLY A 67 4.21 10.27 -17.33
CA GLY A 67 5.66 10.32 -17.21
C GLY A 67 6.23 8.92 -16.95
N ASN A 68 7.34 8.56 -17.58
CA ASN A 68 8.07 7.34 -17.21
C ASN A 68 9.53 7.64 -16.92
N GLY A 69 10.11 6.86 -15.98
CA GLY A 69 11.53 6.80 -15.73
C GLY A 69 12.19 5.64 -16.48
N ASP A 70 13.52 5.66 -16.56
CA ASP A 70 14.40 4.58 -17.01
C ASP A 70 13.92 3.80 -18.23
N GLY A 71 13.72 4.46 -19.36
CA GLY A 71 13.25 3.76 -20.54
C GLY A 71 13.08 4.64 -21.77
N THR A 72 12.47 4.06 -22.79
CA THR A 72 12.19 4.73 -24.06
C THR A 72 10.76 5.31 -24.13
N GLY A 73 9.95 5.10 -23.10
CA GLY A 73 8.52 5.30 -23.23
C GLY A 73 7.95 4.36 -24.28
N PHE A 74 7.33 4.91 -25.32
CA PHE A 74 6.86 4.19 -26.51
C PHE A 74 7.69 4.53 -27.75
N GLY A 75 8.86 5.16 -27.58
CA GLY A 75 9.80 5.50 -28.63
C GLY A 75 11.04 4.61 -28.58
N ASP A 76 12.12 5.06 -29.24
CA ASP A 76 13.36 4.30 -29.41
C ASP A 76 14.54 4.86 -28.59
N VAL A 77 14.40 6.08 -28.04
CA VAL A 77 15.48 6.76 -27.31
C VAL A 77 15.35 6.48 -25.81
N TYR A 78 16.34 5.81 -25.25
CA TYR A 78 16.43 5.60 -23.80
C TYR A 78 16.74 6.90 -23.07
N THR A 79 16.02 7.15 -21.97
CA THR A 79 16.19 8.34 -21.12
C THR A 79 15.88 8.02 -19.68
N ASP A 80 16.35 8.85 -18.76
CA ASP A 80 16.00 8.81 -17.35
C ASP A 80 14.55 9.29 -17.09
N MET A 81 13.98 10.09 -17.99
CA MET A 81 12.59 10.53 -17.91
C MET A 81 12.02 10.87 -19.29
N ALA A 82 10.84 10.36 -19.60
CA ALA A 82 10.06 10.69 -20.78
C ALA A 82 8.62 11.03 -20.44
N VAL A 83 7.93 11.75 -21.31
CA VAL A 83 6.49 11.99 -21.27
C VAL A 83 5.85 11.38 -22.51
N SER A 84 4.79 10.63 -22.29
CA SER A 84 4.07 9.91 -23.33
C SER A 84 2.57 10.23 -23.27
N ARG A 85 1.93 10.17 -24.43
CA ARG A 85 0.47 10.16 -24.58
C ARG A 85 -0.02 8.73 -24.75
N ILE A 86 -1.05 8.36 -24.01
CA ILE A 86 -1.68 7.03 -24.04
C ILE A 86 -3.15 7.20 -24.40
N SER A 87 -3.57 6.58 -25.49
CA SER A 87 -4.92 6.67 -26.06
C SER A 87 -5.61 5.32 -25.99
N GLY A 88 -6.95 5.31 -26.00
CA GLY A 88 -7.76 4.09 -26.09
C GLY A 88 -8.38 3.63 -24.76
N THR A 89 -8.70 2.36 -24.70
CA THR A 89 -9.34 1.71 -23.55
C THR A 89 -8.38 0.71 -22.91
N PRO A 90 -8.57 0.30 -21.66
CA PRO A 90 -7.61 -0.54 -20.94
C PRO A 90 -7.16 -1.83 -21.63
N LYS A 91 -7.97 -2.35 -22.54
CA LYS A 91 -7.65 -3.57 -23.30
C LYS A 91 -7.09 -3.30 -24.71
N ALA A 92 -7.10 -2.04 -25.13
CA ALA A 92 -6.67 -1.61 -26.47
C ALA A 92 -6.05 -0.21 -26.37
N LEU A 93 -4.93 -0.12 -25.67
CA LEU A 93 -4.17 1.10 -25.50
C LEU A 93 -3.09 1.23 -26.57
N THR A 94 -2.89 2.46 -27.03
CA THR A 94 -1.74 2.85 -27.85
C THR A 94 -0.97 3.96 -27.16
N GLY A 95 0.35 3.94 -27.24
CA GLY A 95 1.23 4.92 -26.63
C GLY A 95 2.14 5.60 -27.65
N THR A 96 2.45 6.86 -27.40
CA THR A 96 3.40 7.65 -28.21
C THR A 96 4.24 8.49 -27.26
N THR A 97 5.55 8.38 -27.31
CA THR A 97 6.46 9.30 -26.60
C THR A 97 6.40 10.68 -27.25
N ILE A 98 6.15 11.68 -26.43
CA ILE A 98 6.03 13.08 -26.86
C ILE A 98 7.35 13.81 -26.69
N THR A 99 8.01 13.66 -25.53
CA THR A 99 9.27 14.33 -25.23
C THR A 99 10.10 13.57 -24.21
N THR A 100 11.41 13.75 -24.29
CA THR A 100 12.39 13.23 -23.33
C THR A 100 13.17 14.35 -22.65
N ASN A 101 12.87 15.61 -22.98
CA ASN A 101 13.62 16.77 -22.51
C ASN A 101 12.77 17.61 -21.53
N VAL A 102 12.56 17.08 -20.31
CA VAL A 102 11.85 17.77 -19.24
C VAL A 102 12.65 17.67 -17.94
N GLY A 103 12.71 18.78 -17.18
CA GLY A 103 13.30 18.81 -15.86
C GLY A 103 14.82 18.94 -15.84
N THR A 104 15.35 19.23 -14.66
CA THR A 104 16.78 19.42 -14.41
C THR A 104 17.26 18.44 -13.33
N ASN A 105 18.46 17.92 -13.50
CA ASN A 105 19.18 17.25 -12.41
C ASN A 105 20.08 18.28 -11.70
N TRP A 106 19.69 18.68 -10.48
CA TRP A 106 20.45 19.63 -9.64
C TRP A 106 21.41 18.93 -8.70
N SER A 107 21.27 17.61 -8.52
CA SER A 107 21.89 16.86 -7.41
C SER A 107 23.19 16.17 -7.78
N GLY A 108 23.63 16.27 -9.05
CA GLY A 108 24.91 15.71 -9.53
C GLY A 108 24.76 14.39 -10.28
N SER A 109 25.88 13.86 -10.74
CA SER A 109 25.93 12.76 -11.74
C SER A 109 25.45 11.40 -11.24
N VAL A 110 25.36 11.20 -9.92
CA VAL A 110 24.84 9.95 -9.33
C VAL A 110 23.32 9.98 -9.16
N TYR A 111 22.68 11.07 -9.57
CA TYR A 111 21.23 11.25 -9.52
C TYR A 111 20.66 11.33 -10.92
N THR A 112 19.45 10.86 -11.07
CA THR A 112 18.65 10.96 -12.30
C THR A 112 17.32 11.61 -12.05
N ARG A 113 16.67 12.08 -13.10
CA ARG A 113 15.32 12.64 -13.03
C ARG A 113 14.32 11.49 -13.03
N LYS A 114 13.35 11.54 -12.11
CA LYS A 114 12.26 10.56 -12.03
C LYS A 114 10.92 11.26 -11.93
N PRO A 115 9.91 10.86 -12.72
CA PRO A 115 8.58 11.42 -12.62
C PRO A 115 7.92 10.94 -11.33
N THR A 116 7.26 11.83 -10.61
CA THR A 116 6.59 11.48 -9.36
C THR A 116 5.08 11.70 -9.39
N GLY A 117 4.59 12.61 -10.23
CA GLY A 117 3.18 12.90 -10.36
C GLY A 117 2.83 13.63 -11.64
N MET A 118 1.61 13.42 -12.14
CA MET A 118 1.05 14.16 -13.27
C MET A 118 -0.29 14.77 -12.86
N LEU A 119 -0.57 15.97 -13.40
CA LEU A 119 -1.84 16.66 -13.22
C LEU A 119 -2.25 17.29 -14.56
N CYS A 120 -3.50 17.09 -14.95
CA CYS A 120 -4.14 17.77 -16.05
C CYS A 120 -5.20 18.73 -15.48
N ARG A 121 -5.08 20.04 -15.77
CA ARG A 121 -6.05 21.03 -15.28
C ARG A 121 -6.07 22.30 -16.14
N GLY A 122 -7.26 22.66 -16.62
CA GLY A 122 -7.49 23.87 -17.41
C GLY A 122 -6.71 23.87 -18.74
N GLY A 123 -6.62 22.72 -19.40
CA GLY A 123 -5.86 22.53 -20.63
C GLY A 123 -4.33 22.51 -20.44
N ALA A 124 -3.84 22.64 -19.20
CA ALA A 124 -2.42 22.53 -18.88
C ALA A 124 -2.09 21.16 -18.30
N ILE A 125 -0.87 20.67 -18.57
CA ILE A 125 -0.32 19.46 -17.99
C ILE A 125 0.85 19.85 -17.08
N TYR A 126 0.86 19.33 -15.86
CA TYR A 126 1.93 19.50 -14.90
C TYR A 126 2.60 18.16 -14.63
N LEU A 127 3.92 18.13 -14.61
CA LEU A 127 4.76 16.99 -14.29
C LEU A 127 5.57 17.32 -13.05
N ALA A 128 5.32 16.63 -11.95
CA ALA A 128 6.21 16.63 -10.79
C ALA A 128 7.32 15.61 -11.02
N PHE A 129 8.54 16.00 -10.71
CA PHE A 129 9.73 15.16 -10.84
C PHE A 129 10.72 15.40 -9.71
N GLN A 130 11.52 14.40 -9.41
CA GLN A 130 12.56 14.43 -8.40
C GLN A 130 13.92 14.03 -8.98
N ASN A 131 14.99 14.38 -8.26
CA ASN A 131 16.30 13.79 -8.51
C ASN A 131 16.50 12.61 -7.54
N LEU A 132 16.61 11.40 -8.07
CA LEU A 132 16.77 10.18 -7.31
C LEU A 132 18.19 9.64 -7.44
N ASN A 133 18.79 9.23 -6.32
CA ASN A 133 20.09 8.58 -6.29
C ASN A 133 20.01 7.19 -6.93
N GLU A 134 20.74 6.96 -8.01
CA GLU A 134 20.72 5.67 -8.75
C GLU A 134 21.53 4.57 -8.07
N SER A 135 22.42 4.90 -7.14
CA SER A 135 23.23 3.89 -6.47
C SER A 135 22.49 3.25 -5.29
N THR A 136 21.66 4.03 -4.59
CA THR A 136 20.98 3.58 -3.37
C THR A 136 19.47 3.48 -3.51
N PHE A 137 18.88 4.20 -4.47
CA PHE A 137 17.43 4.33 -4.67
C PHE A 137 16.65 4.74 -3.41
N ASP A 138 17.31 5.43 -2.48
CA ASP A 138 16.75 5.79 -1.18
C ASP A 138 16.94 7.27 -0.81
N ASP A 139 17.36 8.11 -1.74
CA ASP A 139 17.66 9.51 -1.52
C ASP A 139 17.15 10.38 -2.68
N ALA A 140 16.23 11.29 -2.37
CA ALA A 140 15.61 12.21 -3.32
C ALA A 140 15.71 13.66 -2.82
N PRO A 141 16.87 14.33 -3.01
CA PRO A 141 17.15 15.62 -2.36
C PRO A 141 16.48 16.83 -3.01
N ALA A 142 15.97 16.70 -4.22
CA ALA A 142 15.41 17.82 -4.98
C ALA A 142 14.19 17.41 -5.79
N ALA A 143 13.16 18.26 -5.83
CA ALA A 143 11.98 18.08 -6.65
C ALA A 143 11.47 19.41 -7.20
N SER A 144 10.80 19.35 -8.36
CA SER A 144 10.16 20.50 -8.99
C SER A 144 8.95 20.09 -9.82
N ILE A 145 8.28 21.08 -10.39
CA ILE A 145 7.10 20.89 -11.23
C ILE A 145 7.31 21.60 -12.55
N ALA A 146 7.25 20.85 -13.65
CA ALA A 146 7.22 21.38 -15.01
C ALA A 146 5.77 21.54 -15.48
N LYS A 147 5.52 22.51 -16.39
CA LYS A 147 4.23 22.81 -16.98
C LYS A 147 4.31 22.80 -18.50
N SER A 148 3.32 22.21 -19.14
CA SER A 148 3.06 22.27 -20.57
C SER A 148 1.65 22.85 -20.81
N VAL A 149 1.47 23.61 -21.89
CA VAL A 149 0.18 24.15 -22.37
C VAL A 149 -0.14 23.72 -23.80
N ASP A 150 0.60 22.77 -24.32
CA ASP A 150 0.52 22.23 -25.69
C ASP A 150 0.55 20.68 -25.70
N HIS A 151 -0.15 20.08 -24.75
CA HIS A 151 -0.27 18.63 -24.62
C HIS A 151 1.09 17.90 -24.54
N GLY A 152 2.04 18.48 -23.79
CA GLY A 152 3.31 17.84 -23.48
C GLY A 152 4.42 18.03 -24.51
N VAL A 153 4.22 18.85 -25.54
CA VAL A 153 5.22 19.09 -26.58
C VAL A 153 6.35 19.99 -26.04
N THR A 154 5.98 21.11 -25.41
CA THR A 154 6.95 22.02 -24.77
C THR A 154 6.68 22.15 -23.27
N TRP A 155 7.74 22.40 -22.52
CA TRP A 155 7.68 22.44 -21.05
C TRP A 155 8.45 23.63 -20.49
N THR A 156 7.94 24.17 -19.40
CA THR A 156 8.57 25.25 -18.64
C THR A 156 8.75 24.84 -17.18
N TRP A 157 9.92 25.15 -16.61
CA TRP A 157 10.23 24.96 -15.18
C TRP A 157 11.37 25.88 -14.78
N ASN A 158 11.62 26.02 -13.48
CA ASN A 158 12.81 26.72 -13.01
C ASN A 158 14.04 25.80 -13.10
N ALA A 159 14.87 26.01 -14.11
CA ALA A 159 16.08 25.23 -14.31
C ALA A 159 17.22 25.57 -13.32
N ASN A 160 17.15 26.72 -12.65
CA ASN A 160 18.22 27.21 -11.77
C ASN A 160 18.12 26.68 -10.33
N ALA A 161 16.89 26.32 -9.88
CA ALA A 161 16.67 25.83 -8.53
C ALA A 161 15.45 24.91 -8.47
N PRO A 162 15.48 23.84 -7.64
CA PRO A 162 14.30 23.03 -7.35
C PRO A 162 13.28 23.81 -6.52
N MET A 163 12.00 23.44 -6.61
CA MET A 163 10.93 23.99 -5.78
C MET A 163 10.97 23.47 -4.36
N PHE A 164 11.34 22.19 -4.19
CA PHE A 164 11.38 21.49 -2.91
C PHE A 164 12.75 20.84 -2.73
N GLY A 165 13.21 20.68 -1.49
CA GLY A 165 14.43 19.93 -1.23
C GLY A 165 15.47 20.62 -0.35
N THR A 166 15.33 21.90 0.01
CA THR A 166 16.27 22.55 0.91
C THR A 166 16.27 21.85 2.27
N PRO A 167 17.44 21.42 2.79
CA PRO A 167 17.50 20.79 4.10
C PRO A 167 17.04 21.76 5.18
N THR A 168 16.18 21.28 6.06
CA THR A 168 15.67 22.06 7.20
C THR A 168 16.66 22.07 8.36
N ASN A 169 17.62 21.14 8.37
CA ASN A 169 18.70 21.02 9.33
C ASN A 169 19.99 20.65 8.60
N PRO A 170 20.98 21.55 8.51
CA PRO A 170 22.27 21.26 7.88
C PRO A 170 23.05 20.10 8.52
N ALA A 171 22.79 19.78 9.79
CA ALA A 171 23.39 18.65 10.48
C ALA A 171 22.76 17.30 10.09
N SER A 172 21.62 17.30 9.37
CA SER A 172 20.98 16.09 8.86
C SER A 172 20.98 16.14 7.33
N PRO A 173 21.85 15.39 6.65
CA PRO A 173 21.98 15.45 5.20
C PRO A 173 20.72 14.96 4.44
N LYS A 174 19.81 14.26 5.10
CA LYS A 174 18.51 13.79 4.55
C LYS A 174 17.32 14.51 5.21
N ALA A 175 17.41 15.81 5.46
CA ALA A 175 16.30 16.60 6.02
C ALA A 175 15.49 17.33 4.94
N TYR A 176 15.38 16.73 3.77
CA TYR A 176 14.63 17.28 2.64
C TYR A 176 13.13 17.15 2.87
N LYS A 177 12.36 18.12 2.41
CA LYS A 177 10.91 18.18 2.61
C LYS A 177 10.15 18.15 1.31
N PHE A 178 9.12 17.29 1.27
CA PHE A 178 8.16 17.23 0.18
C PHE A 178 8.80 16.96 -1.18
N THR A 179 9.83 16.11 -1.22
CA THR A 179 10.64 15.89 -2.43
C THR A 179 10.11 14.78 -3.34
N THR A 180 9.13 14.00 -2.91
CA THR A 180 8.38 13.09 -3.77
C THR A 180 6.95 13.59 -3.87
N VAL A 181 6.65 14.36 -4.92
CA VAL A 181 5.35 15.04 -5.09
C VAL A 181 4.47 14.26 -6.05
N PHE A 182 3.24 13.92 -5.65
CA PHE A 182 2.23 13.34 -6.53
C PHE A 182 0.88 14.02 -6.33
N PHE A 183 0.20 14.30 -7.43
CA PHE A 183 -1.02 15.10 -7.42
C PHE A 183 -2.26 14.25 -7.11
N LEU A 184 -3.29 14.92 -6.60
CA LEU A 184 -4.63 14.37 -6.52
C LEU A 184 -5.31 14.45 -7.88
N ASP A 185 -5.71 13.30 -8.42
CA ASP A 185 -6.43 13.17 -9.68
C ASP A 185 -7.94 13.36 -9.45
N TYR A 186 -8.49 14.45 -9.98
CA TYR A 186 -9.91 14.80 -9.92
C TYR A 186 -10.67 14.48 -11.22
N GLY A 187 -10.23 13.53 -12.02
CA GLY A 187 -10.86 13.17 -13.28
C GLY A 187 -10.36 14.00 -14.48
N GLN A 188 -11.09 13.92 -15.57
CA GLN A 188 -10.72 14.59 -16.82
C GLN A 188 -10.51 16.09 -16.61
N ASP A 189 -9.30 16.55 -16.92
CA ASP A 189 -8.90 17.94 -16.75
C ASP A 189 -9.24 18.53 -15.36
N SER A 190 -9.24 17.67 -14.33
CA SER A 190 -9.65 17.99 -12.96
C SER A 190 -11.11 18.48 -12.82
N ALA A 191 -12.02 18.00 -13.66
CA ALA A 191 -13.41 18.45 -13.71
C ALA A 191 -14.18 18.27 -12.39
N ASN A 192 -13.76 17.35 -11.53
CA ASN A 192 -14.38 17.08 -10.22
C ASN A 192 -13.66 17.81 -9.07
N ALA A 193 -12.80 18.78 -9.35
CA ALA A 193 -12.13 19.54 -8.29
C ALA A 193 -13.14 20.26 -7.41
N ILE A 194 -12.93 20.16 -6.08
CA ILE A 194 -13.89 20.66 -5.08
C ILE A 194 -13.79 22.17 -4.84
N ASP A 195 -12.67 22.76 -5.25
CA ASP A 195 -12.39 24.20 -5.06
C ASP A 195 -11.35 24.72 -6.07
N GLY A 196 -10.87 25.94 -5.84
CA GLY A 196 -9.86 26.60 -6.68
C GLY A 196 -8.42 26.13 -6.47
N TYR A 197 -8.17 25.10 -5.65
CA TYR A 197 -6.83 24.62 -5.35
C TYR A 197 -6.46 23.37 -6.15
N VAL A 198 -5.16 23.22 -6.37
CA VAL A 198 -4.51 21.94 -6.70
C VAL A 198 -4.01 21.35 -5.39
N TYR A 199 -4.34 20.10 -5.16
CA TYR A 199 -3.85 19.32 -4.03
C TYR A 199 -2.76 18.36 -4.50
N ALA A 200 -1.67 18.28 -3.73
CA ALA A 200 -0.62 17.30 -3.96
C ALA A 200 -0.18 16.68 -2.64
N TYR A 201 0.13 15.39 -2.70
CA TYR A 201 0.73 14.67 -1.61
C TYR A 201 2.23 14.63 -1.79
N GLY A 202 2.96 14.41 -0.70
CA GLY A 202 4.41 14.36 -0.77
C GLY A 202 5.02 13.53 0.34
N LEU A 203 6.19 12.98 0.02
CA LEU A 203 7.05 12.28 0.97
C LEU A 203 8.33 13.08 1.20
N ASP A 204 8.93 12.89 2.36
CA ASP A 204 10.21 13.49 2.71
C ASP A 204 11.36 12.52 2.42
N ASN A 205 12.47 13.03 1.91
CA ASN A 205 13.75 12.34 1.77
C ASN A 205 13.80 11.15 0.80
N ASN A 206 12.73 10.37 0.68
CA ASN A 206 12.72 9.12 -0.06
C ASN A 206 11.35 8.89 -0.70
N TRP A 207 11.32 8.25 -1.84
CA TRP A 207 10.14 7.95 -2.64
C TRP A 207 9.43 6.65 -2.25
N ARG A 208 10.04 5.84 -1.40
CA ARG A 208 9.55 4.52 -0.97
C ARG A 208 9.82 4.28 0.51
N SER A 209 9.12 3.32 1.10
CA SER A 209 9.37 2.88 2.48
C SER A 209 9.30 4.02 3.49
N GLN A 210 8.17 4.68 3.55
CA GLN A 210 7.87 5.76 4.49
C GLN A 210 6.75 5.37 5.46
N GLU A 211 6.71 6.03 6.61
CA GLU A 211 5.62 5.92 7.58
C GLU A 211 4.57 7.00 7.41
N THR A 212 4.90 8.09 6.73
CA THR A 212 4.07 9.29 6.70
C THR A 212 3.90 9.83 5.29
N MET A 213 2.67 10.30 5.00
CA MET A 213 2.34 11.07 3.82
C MET A 213 1.86 12.45 4.23
N TYR A 214 2.34 13.47 3.54
CA TYR A 214 1.98 14.87 3.76
C TYR A 214 1.10 15.39 2.64
N LEU A 215 0.40 16.50 2.88
CA LEU A 215 -0.46 17.15 1.92
C LEU A 215 -0.10 18.63 1.79
N GLY A 216 0.04 19.09 0.56
CA GLY A 216 0.12 20.50 0.20
C GLY A 216 -1.01 20.89 -0.72
N ARG A 217 -1.30 22.18 -0.79
CA ARG A 217 -2.21 22.78 -1.76
C ARG A 217 -1.65 24.08 -2.29
N VAL A 218 -2.12 24.47 -3.47
CA VAL A 218 -1.74 25.73 -4.11
C VAL A 218 -2.89 26.22 -4.99
N PRO A 219 -3.14 27.54 -5.13
CA PRO A 219 -4.08 28.04 -6.12
C PRO A 219 -3.76 27.49 -7.52
N ALA A 220 -4.78 27.10 -8.27
CA ALA A 220 -4.61 26.35 -9.51
C ALA A 220 -3.81 27.09 -10.59
N ASP A 221 -3.80 28.41 -10.55
CA ASP A 221 -3.00 29.27 -11.45
C ASP A 221 -1.54 29.48 -10.97
N LYS A 222 -1.17 28.97 -9.78
CA LYS A 222 0.10 29.21 -9.10
C LYS A 222 0.95 27.97 -8.87
N VAL A 223 0.64 26.84 -9.52
CA VAL A 223 1.26 25.53 -9.25
C VAL A 223 2.79 25.57 -9.26
N GLN A 224 3.41 26.36 -10.15
CA GLN A 224 4.86 26.48 -10.24
C GLN A 224 5.48 27.53 -9.28
N ASN A 225 4.68 28.28 -8.54
CA ASN A 225 5.18 29.23 -7.58
C ASN A 225 5.25 28.64 -6.17
N ARG A 226 6.45 28.29 -5.72
CA ARG A 226 6.68 27.67 -4.40
C ARG A 226 6.14 28.53 -3.24
N ALA A 227 6.13 29.84 -3.38
CA ALA A 227 5.70 30.77 -2.31
C ALA A 227 4.18 30.73 -2.06
N ASP A 228 3.38 30.27 -3.02
CA ASP A 228 1.93 30.18 -2.89
C ASP A 228 1.47 28.79 -2.35
N TRP A 229 2.41 27.89 -2.07
CA TRP A 229 2.08 26.58 -1.51
C TRP A 229 1.85 26.64 -0.01
N GLU A 230 0.73 26.08 0.40
CA GLU A 230 0.37 25.82 1.80
C GLU A 230 0.39 24.33 2.09
N PHE A 231 0.77 23.97 3.31
CA PHE A 231 0.85 22.59 3.78
C PHE A 231 -0.13 22.36 4.91
N TYR A 232 -0.70 21.17 4.93
CA TYR A 232 -1.57 20.75 6.04
C TYR A 232 -0.79 20.73 7.36
N ALA A 233 -1.32 21.44 8.35
CA ALA A 233 -0.72 21.61 9.68
C ALA A 233 -1.61 21.07 10.82
N GLY A 234 -2.49 20.11 10.49
CA GLY A 234 -3.45 19.52 11.43
C GLY A 234 -4.88 19.99 11.17
N ALA A 235 -5.77 19.65 12.07
CA ALA A 235 -7.16 20.09 12.07
C ALA A 235 -7.47 20.89 13.33
N ASN A 236 -8.40 21.82 13.21
CA ASN A 236 -8.97 22.52 14.36
C ASN A 236 -9.97 21.61 15.12
N VAL A 237 -10.58 22.13 16.18
CA VAL A 237 -11.54 21.38 17.02
C VAL A 237 -12.78 20.91 16.26
N ASP A 238 -13.14 21.59 15.18
CA ASP A 238 -14.29 21.25 14.32
C ASP A 238 -13.92 20.28 13.19
N GLY A 239 -12.63 19.85 13.14
CA GLY A 239 -12.12 18.95 12.12
C GLY A 239 -11.76 19.63 10.80
N ALA A 240 -11.88 20.95 10.67
CA ALA A 240 -11.45 21.67 9.49
C ALA A 240 -9.91 21.73 9.39
N PRO A 241 -9.33 21.62 8.18
CA PRO A 241 -7.90 21.60 8.01
C PRO A 241 -7.26 22.96 8.32
N VAL A 242 -6.14 22.95 9.00
CA VAL A 242 -5.28 24.11 9.21
C VAL A 242 -4.14 24.07 8.18
N TRP A 243 -3.86 25.21 7.56
CA TRP A 243 -2.84 25.34 6.53
C TRP A 243 -1.72 26.29 6.97
N THR A 244 -0.51 26.03 6.49
CA THR A 244 0.69 26.85 6.77
C THR A 244 1.58 26.96 5.52
N GLU A 245 2.14 28.12 5.28
CA GLU A 245 3.18 28.33 4.25
C GLU A 245 4.54 27.75 4.69
N ASP A 246 4.73 27.60 6.01
CA ASP A 246 5.95 27.06 6.60
C ASP A 246 5.97 25.52 6.51
N ILE A 247 6.68 24.99 5.51
CA ILE A 247 6.80 23.56 5.25
C ILE A 247 7.37 22.77 6.46
N THR A 248 8.06 23.44 7.38
CA THR A 248 8.60 22.78 8.58
C THR A 248 7.54 22.46 9.63
N LYS A 249 6.38 23.11 9.52
CA LYS A 249 5.22 22.91 10.41
C LYS A 249 4.19 21.96 9.84
N LYS A 250 4.43 21.41 8.63
CA LYS A 250 3.50 20.45 8.05
C LYS A 250 3.32 19.23 8.96
N MET A 251 2.11 18.72 8.99
CA MET A 251 1.74 17.50 9.70
C MET A 251 1.33 16.40 8.71
N PRO A 252 1.56 15.12 9.03
CA PRO A 252 1.13 14.03 8.18
C PRO A 252 -0.41 13.96 8.11
N VAL A 253 -0.93 13.70 6.93
CA VAL A 253 -2.35 13.37 6.72
C VAL A 253 -2.61 11.87 6.86
N LEU A 254 -1.59 11.05 6.66
CA LEU A 254 -1.61 9.61 6.88
C LEU A 254 -0.32 9.20 7.59
N THR A 255 -0.45 8.40 8.63
CA THR A 255 0.65 7.70 9.29
C THR A 255 0.31 6.22 9.34
N ASP A 256 1.24 5.38 8.87
CA ASP A 256 1.15 3.93 8.94
C ASP A 256 2.52 3.36 9.23
N THR A 257 2.70 2.88 10.46
CA THR A 257 3.98 2.37 10.95
C THR A 257 4.14 0.86 10.76
N ARG A 258 3.25 0.23 9.98
CA ARG A 258 3.39 -1.21 9.67
C ARG A 258 4.70 -1.45 8.92
N LEU A 259 5.44 -2.44 9.39
CA LEU A 259 6.60 -2.96 8.71
C LEU A 259 6.22 -4.23 7.95
N LEU A 260 6.58 -4.26 6.68
CA LEU A 260 6.55 -5.49 5.90
C LEU A 260 7.96 -6.06 5.86
N TYR A 261 8.03 -7.36 6.05
CA TYR A 261 9.27 -8.13 6.02
C TYR A 261 9.44 -8.77 4.65
N PRO A 262 10.05 -8.11 3.67
CA PRO A 262 10.24 -8.74 2.38
C PRO A 262 11.43 -9.70 2.47
N VAL A 263 11.16 -10.96 2.68
CA VAL A 263 12.16 -11.96 2.42
C VAL A 263 12.30 -12.06 0.91
N MET A 264 13.31 -11.40 0.36
CA MET A 264 13.79 -11.67 -0.97
C MET A 264 13.30 -10.83 -2.15
N PHE A 265 13.84 -9.66 -2.35
CA PHE A 265 13.67 -9.06 -3.67
C PHE A 265 14.92 -8.45 -4.29
N GLY A 266 16.07 -9.01 -3.98
CA GLY A 266 17.34 -8.52 -4.50
C GLY A 266 17.79 -7.24 -3.76
N PRO A 267 18.90 -6.64 -4.22
CA PRO A 267 19.53 -5.49 -3.56
C PRO A 267 18.65 -4.23 -3.52
N ASP A 268 17.58 -4.20 -4.32
CA ASP A 268 16.73 -3.00 -4.49
C ASP A 268 15.66 -2.84 -3.42
N CYS A 269 15.41 -3.87 -2.60
CA CYS A 269 14.43 -3.81 -1.51
C CYS A 269 15.13 -3.93 -0.16
N PRO A 270 15.07 -2.89 0.69
CA PRO A 270 15.59 -2.97 2.05
C PRO A 270 14.92 -4.12 2.84
N PRO A 271 15.61 -4.69 3.83
CA PRO A 271 15.06 -5.81 4.61
C PRO A 271 13.79 -5.48 5.39
N TYR A 272 13.59 -4.21 5.73
CA TYR A 272 12.39 -3.72 6.42
C TYR A 272 11.73 -2.65 5.55
N GLN A 273 10.49 -2.88 5.14
CA GLN A 273 9.73 -1.96 4.29
C GLN A 273 8.55 -1.39 5.04
N GLN A 274 8.48 -0.10 5.07
CA GLN A 274 7.27 0.63 5.43
C GLN A 274 6.31 0.68 4.24
N VAL A 275 5.05 0.98 4.50
CA VAL A 275 3.96 0.76 3.54
C VAL A 275 3.56 2.01 2.76
N ILE A 276 4.13 3.16 3.08
CA ILE A 276 3.88 4.41 2.36
C ILE A 276 4.99 4.64 1.33
N ALA A 277 4.60 4.82 0.08
CA ALA A 277 5.51 5.07 -1.03
C ALA A 277 4.88 6.04 -2.04
N GLN A 278 5.68 6.52 -3.00
CA GLN A 278 5.18 7.25 -4.17
C GLN A 278 4.08 6.44 -4.84
N GLY A 279 2.88 7.00 -4.89
CA GLY A 279 1.71 6.35 -5.46
C GLY A 279 0.82 7.36 -6.17
N GLY A 280 -0.46 7.05 -6.26
CA GLY A 280 -1.47 7.96 -6.81
C GLY A 280 -2.65 8.11 -5.87
N VAL A 281 -3.14 9.32 -5.72
CA VAL A 281 -4.41 9.58 -5.05
C VAL A 281 -5.43 10.02 -6.09
N THR A 282 -6.55 9.32 -6.14
CA THR A 282 -7.61 9.55 -7.12
C THR A 282 -8.94 9.77 -6.41
N TYR A 283 -9.69 10.77 -6.86
CA TYR A 283 -11.06 10.99 -6.41
C TYR A 283 -12.02 10.13 -7.23
N ASP A 284 -12.63 9.16 -6.60
CA ASP A 284 -13.73 8.38 -7.15
C ASP A 284 -15.03 9.18 -6.98
N ALA A 285 -15.38 9.94 -8.00
CA ALA A 285 -16.52 10.86 -7.95
C ALA A 285 -17.87 10.15 -7.75
N PRO A 286 -18.18 9.00 -8.39
CA PRO A 286 -19.40 8.27 -8.12
C PRO A 286 -19.55 7.80 -6.67
N LEU A 287 -18.46 7.43 -6.01
CA LEU A 287 -18.47 6.97 -4.62
C LEU A 287 -18.18 8.09 -3.62
N GLN A 288 -17.78 9.28 -4.09
CA GLN A 288 -17.37 10.42 -3.27
C GLN A 288 -16.26 10.04 -2.28
N LYS A 289 -15.25 9.31 -2.78
CA LYS A 289 -14.12 8.83 -2.00
C LYS A 289 -12.79 9.17 -2.64
N TYR A 290 -11.84 9.56 -1.80
CA TYR A 290 -10.43 9.64 -2.17
C TYR A 290 -9.80 8.28 -1.94
N ILE A 291 -9.11 7.75 -2.93
CA ILE A 291 -8.44 6.45 -2.85
C ILE A 291 -6.96 6.67 -3.08
N PHE A 292 -6.15 6.30 -2.11
CA PHE A 292 -4.70 6.29 -2.23
C PHE A 292 -4.22 4.87 -2.53
N ALA A 293 -3.53 4.72 -3.65
CA ALA A 293 -2.84 3.49 -4.03
C ALA A 293 -1.34 3.65 -3.72
N SER A 294 -0.91 3.02 -2.65
CA SER A 294 0.50 2.92 -2.25
C SER A 294 1.04 1.52 -2.56
N TRP A 295 2.31 1.31 -2.30
CA TRP A 295 2.97 0.04 -2.49
C TRP A 295 4.15 -0.11 -1.53
N SER A 296 4.54 -1.35 -1.31
CA SER A 296 5.85 -1.72 -0.79
C SER A 296 6.58 -2.52 -1.87
N CYS A 297 7.81 -2.95 -1.61
CA CYS A 297 8.49 -3.87 -2.54
C CYS A 297 7.70 -5.16 -2.83
N SER A 298 6.59 -5.37 -2.20
CA SER A 298 5.89 -6.64 -2.21
C SER A 298 4.39 -6.53 -2.28
N THR A 299 3.78 -5.43 -1.82
CA THR A 299 2.32 -5.29 -1.75
C THR A 299 1.80 -4.04 -2.43
N HIS A 300 0.56 -4.12 -2.88
CA HIS A 300 -0.30 -2.95 -3.07
C HIS A 300 -1.00 -2.65 -1.75
N GLU A 301 -1.00 -1.38 -1.35
CA GLU A 301 -1.68 -0.88 -0.17
C GLU A 301 -2.73 0.14 -0.60
N LEU A 302 -3.98 -0.09 -0.20
CA LEU A 302 -5.08 0.80 -0.57
C LEU A 302 -5.72 1.42 0.66
N TYR A 303 -5.89 2.74 0.59
CA TYR A 303 -6.52 3.55 1.64
C TYR A 303 -7.66 4.37 1.05
N GLU A 304 -8.68 4.65 1.86
CA GLU A 304 -9.77 5.56 1.50
C GLU A 304 -9.92 6.70 2.50
N ALA A 305 -10.42 7.82 2.03
CA ALA A 305 -10.82 8.95 2.85
C ALA A 305 -12.05 9.66 2.28
N SER A 306 -12.74 10.43 3.12
CA SER A 306 -13.86 11.27 2.69
C SER A 306 -13.44 12.71 2.36
N GLN A 307 -12.20 13.08 2.69
CA GLN A 307 -11.61 14.39 2.42
C GLN A 307 -10.15 14.21 1.98
N PRO A 308 -9.56 15.15 1.21
CA PRO A 308 -8.15 15.07 0.82
C PRO A 308 -7.17 14.95 2.00
N TRP A 309 -7.51 15.53 3.14
CA TRP A 309 -6.70 15.49 4.37
C TRP A 309 -7.07 14.34 5.31
N GLY A 310 -7.97 13.43 4.89
CA GLY A 310 -8.36 12.27 5.70
C GLY A 310 -9.69 12.45 6.45
N PRO A 311 -9.89 11.73 7.57
CA PRO A 311 -8.98 10.69 8.08
C PRO A 311 -8.89 9.49 7.12
N TRP A 312 -7.65 9.08 6.84
CA TRP A 312 -7.38 7.94 5.97
C TRP A 312 -7.60 6.62 6.70
N LYS A 313 -8.17 5.65 5.98
CA LYS A 313 -8.46 4.31 6.47
C LYS A 313 -7.94 3.27 5.50
N HIS A 314 -7.31 2.24 6.03
CA HIS A 314 -6.79 1.15 5.23
C HIS A 314 -7.89 0.14 4.90
N PHE A 315 -7.91 -0.42 3.68
CA PHE A 315 -8.88 -1.46 3.34
C PHE A 315 -8.31 -2.62 2.52
N GLN A 316 -7.10 -2.52 2.02
CA GLN A 316 -6.49 -3.59 1.26
C GLN A 316 -4.99 -3.60 1.42
N SER A 317 -4.45 -4.79 1.70
CA SER A 317 -3.06 -5.16 1.53
C SER A 317 -3.04 -6.42 0.69
N THR A 318 -2.50 -6.35 -0.51
CA THR A 318 -2.44 -7.49 -1.44
C THR A 318 -1.05 -7.60 -2.01
N ASP A 319 -0.49 -8.79 -1.98
CA ASP A 319 0.81 -9.02 -2.59
C ASP A 319 0.75 -8.95 -4.14
N PHE A 320 1.92 -8.74 -4.74
CA PHE A 320 2.08 -8.77 -6.20
C PHE A 320 2.04 -10.20 -6.78
N GLY A 321 1.94 -11.19 -5.92
CA GLY A 321 1.99 -12.61 -6.25
C GLY A 321 3.40 -13.18 -6.35
N PRO A 322 3.51 -14.50 -6.51
CA PRO A 322 4.79 -15.20 -6.55
C PRO A 322 5.75 -14.63 -7.59
N LEU A 323 7.04 -14.57 -7.27
CA LEU A 323 8.09 -14.10 -8.19
C LEU A 323 8.04 -14.75 -9.56
N ARG A 324 7.64 -16.00 -9.64
CA ARG A 324 7.51 -16.75 -10.90
C ARG A 324 6.40 -16.21 -11.81
N LEU A 325 5.43 -15.51 -11.25
CA LEU A 325 4.30 -14.92 -11.97
C LEU A 325 4.42 -13.39 -12.11
N LYS A 326 5.50 -12.80 -11.63
CA LYS A 326 5.70 -11.34 -11.61
C LYS A 326 5.65 -10.68 -12.99
N GLN A 327 5.95 -11.41 -14.04
CA GLN A 327 5.86 -10.92 -15.42
C GLN A 327 4.46 -10.43 -15.80
N ASN A 328 3.43 -10.92 -15.11
CA ASN A 328 2.04 -10.62 -15.39
C ASN A 328 1.39 -9.71 -14.33
N ARG A 329 2.16 -9.30 -13.32
CA ARG A 329 1.65 -8.48 -12.21
C ARG A 329 2.59 -7.32 -12.01
N GLY A 330 2.07 -6.12 -11.98
CA GLY A 330 2.84 -4.93 -11.66
C GLY A 330 3.48 -5.03 -10.28
N GLN A 331 4.48 -4.19 -10.00
CA GLN A 331 5.24 -4.22 -8.75
C GLN A 331 5.17 -2.92 -7.97
N TYR A 332 5.56 -1.78 -8.54
CA TYR A 332 5.65 -0.50 -7.86
C TYR A 332 5.12 0.65 -8.72
N GLY A 333 5.12 1.87 -8.21
CA GLY A 333 4.58 3.02 -8.89
C GLY A 333 3.07 2.88 -9.13
N THR A 334 2.31 2.50 -8.09
CA THR A 334 0.88 2.21 -8.22
C THR A 334 0.04 3.48 -8.27
N SER A 335 -0.93 3.49 -9.16
CA SER A 335 -1.94 4.56 -9.25
C SER A 335 -3.26 4.02 -9.81
N ILE A 336 -4.30 4.83 -9.76
CA ILE A 336 -5.61 4.52 -10.34
C ILE A 336 -5.93 5.64 -11.32
N PRO A 337 -5.68 5.45 -12.63
CA PRO A 337 -6.04 6.47 -13.62
C PRO A 337 -7.56 6.69 -13.64
N SER A 338 -7.99 7.90 -13.33
CA SER A 338 -9.42 8.25 -13.22
C SER A 338 -10.22 7.99 -14.50
N LYS A 339 -9.58 8.09 -15.67
CA LYS A 339 -10.16 7.78 -16.99
C LYS A 339 -10.82 6.39 -17.03
N PHE A 340 -10.37 5.45 -16.23
CA PHE A 340 -10.80 4.07 -16.29
C PHE A 340 -11.66 3.63 -15.09
N ILE A 341 -12.17 4.59 -14.33
CA ILE A 341 -13.18 4.35 -13.30
C ILE A 341 -14.54 4.15 -13.97
N SER A 342 -15.28 3.11 -13.57
CA SER A 342 -16.64 2.88 -14.09
C SER A 342 -17.63 3.93 -13.58
N ALA A 343 -18.75 4.09 -14.29
CA ALA A 343 -19.77 5.07 -13.94
C ALA A 343 -20.38 4.88 -12.53
N ASP A 344 -20.30 3.67 -11.96
CA ASP A 344 -20.74 3.39 -10.59
C ASP A 344 -19.59 3.44 -9.56
N GLY A 345 -18.37 3.79 -9.97
CA GLY A 345 -17.18 3.88 -9.13
C GLY A 345 -16.60 2.55 -8.65
N LYS A 346 -17.25 1.41 -8.93
CA LYS A 346 -16.87 0.13 -8.30
C LYS A 346 -15.86 -0.68 -9.08
N LYS A 347 -15.65 -0.37 -10.36
CA LYS A 347 -14.65 -1.02 -11.20
C LYS A 347 -13.56 -0.02 -11.55
N LEU A 348 -12.34 -0.36 -11.18
CA LEU A 348 -11.15 0.46 -11.37
C LEU A 348 -10.11 -0.31 -12.18
N TRP A 349 -9.08 0.40 -12.61
CA TRP A 349 -7.88 -0.19 -13.16
C TRP A 349 -6.67 0.30 -12.37
N LEU A 350 -6.03 -0.63 -11.66
CA LEU A 350 -4.81 -0.37 -10.93
C LEU A 350 -3.64 -0.38 -11.92
N GLN A 351 -3.01 0.77 -12.06
CA GLN A 351 -1.78 0.92 -12.83
C GLN A 351 -0.59 0.55 -11.94
N SER A 352 0.38 -0.15 -12.50
CA SER A 352 1.68 -0.40 -11.89
C SER A 352 2.70 -0.80 -12.96
N ASN A 353 3.99 -0.77 -12.63
CA ASN A 353 4.98 -1.30 -13.55
C ASN A 353 5.00 -2.82 -13.51
N VAL A 354 5.16 -3.43 -14.67
CA VAL A 354 5.74 -4.76 -14.74
C VAL A 354 7.24 -4.60 -14.75
N CYS A 355 7.92 -5.14 -13.74
CA CYS A 355 9.35 -4.92 -13.56
C CYS A 355 10.16 -6.20 -13.68
N CYS A 356 11.37 -5.98 -14.15
CA CYS A 356 12.60 -6.71 -13.88
C CYS A 356 12.73 -8.09 -14.51
N ALA A 357 11.77 -8.55 -15.28
CA ALA A 357 11.94 -9.74 -16.10
C ALA A 357 12.37 -9.34 -17.53
N GLY A 358 13.61 -9.64 -17.90
CA GLY A 358 14.12 -9.40 -19.23
C GLY A 358 14.37 -7.94 -19.60
N ASN A 359 14.76 -7.11 -18.63
CA ASN A 359 15.10 -5.69 -18.79
C ASN A 359 14.00 -4.82 -19.41
N SER A 360 12.72 -5.14 -19.18
CA SER A 360 11.62 -4.33 -19.68
C SER A 360 10.69 -3.90 -18.56
N TYR A 361 10.64 -2.60 -18.32
CA TYR A 361 9.59 -1.97 -17.55
C TYR A 361 8.41 -1.70 -18.46
N ARG A 362 7.19 -1.88 -17.99
CA ARG A 362 6.01 -1.67 -18.83
C ARG A 362 4.90 -1.00 -18.06
N PHE A 363 4.21 -0.10 -18.72
CA PHE A 363 2.90 0.35 -18.27
C PHE A 363 1.94 -0.84 -18.27
N SER A 364 1.31 -1.10 -17.14
CA SER A 364 0.34 -2.19 -17.02
C SER A 364 -0.89 -1.76 -16.26
N LEU A 365 -2.02 -2.35 -16.60
CA LEU A 365 -3.31 -2.14 -15.94
C LEU A 365 -3.87 -3.47 -15.46
N ARG A 366 -4.32 -3.51 -14.21
CA ARG A 366 -5.04 -4.63 -13.63
C ARG A 366 -6.44 -4.18 -13.23
N ARG A 367 -7.44 -4.92 -13.67
CA ARG A 367 -8.81 -4.62 -13.29
C ARG A 367 -9.08 -5.05 -11.86
N VAL A 368 -9.66 -4.15 -11.07
CA VAL A 368 -10.06 -4.38 -9.70
C VAL A 368 -11.51 -3.94 -9.49
N TYR A 369 -12.20 -4.64 -8.61
CA TYR A 369 -13.55 -4.33 -8.21
C TYR A 369 -13.55 -4.00 -6.72
N LEU A 370 -13.97 -2.79 -6.38
CA LEU A 370 -14.18 -2.39 -4.99
C LEU A 370 -15.38 -3.14 -4.41
N LYS A 371 -15.21 -3.67 -3.22
CA LYS A 371 -16.25 -4.37 -2.46
C LYS A 371 -16.66 -3.52 -1.26
N PRO A 372 -17.83 -2.87 -1.29
CA PRO A 372 -18.32 -2.14 -0.14
C PRO A 372 -18.45 -3.05 1.08
N ALA A 373 -18.09 -2.53 2.25
CA ALA A 373 -18.35 -3.20 3.51
C ALA A 373 -19.86 -3.12 3.79
N ARG A 374 -20.54 -4.23 3.66
CA ARG A 374 -21.94 -4.34 4.06
C ARG A 374 -22.03 -5.30 5.23
N PRO A 375 -22.52 -4.86 6.39
CA PRO A 375 -23.01 -5.80 7.39
C PRO A 375 -24.20 -6.54 6.77
N SER A 376 -23.98 -7.76 6.33
CA SER A 376 -25.06 -8.65 5.88
C SER A 376 -25.17 -9.79 6.88
N SER A 377 -26.39 -10.14 7.24
CA SER A 377 -26.62 -11.38 7.96
C SER A 377 -26.10 -12.54 7.09
N PRO A 378 -25.43 -13.53 7.67
CA PRO A 378 -24.98 -14.68 6.92
C PRO A 378 -26.19 -15.42 6.32
N ASN A 379 -26.02 -15.85 5.07
CA ASN A 379 -27.07 -16.59 4.35
C ASN A 379 -26.59 -17.95 3.84
N ASN A 380 -25.35 -18.35 4.17
CA ASN A 380 -24.84 -19.67 3.80
C ASN A 380 -25.44 -20.75 4.70
N GLY A 381 -25.92 -21.80 4.07
CA GLY A 381 -26.25 -23.07 4.72
C GLY A 381 -24.99 -23.92 4.97
N PRO A 382 -25.13 -25.03 5.71
CA PRO A 382 -24.06 -26.02 5.85
C PRO A 382 -23.61 -26.56 4.49
N SER A 383 -22.30 -26.64 4.28
CA SER A 383 -21.68 -27.11 3.02
C SER A 383 -20.27 -27.65 3.32
N THR A 384 -19.79 -28.50 2.43
CA THR A 384 -18.38 -28.94 2.41
C THR A 384 -17.46 -27.91 1.75
N ASP A 385 -18.00 -26.82 1.24
CA ASP A 385 -17.21 -25.79 0.56
C ASP A 385 -16.28 -25.08 1.52
N ASN A 386 -15.04 -24.91 1.11
CA ASN A 386 -14.08 -24.11 1.85
C ASN A 386 -14.36 -22.62 1.66
N LEU A 387 -14.86 -21.95 2.70
CA LEU A 387 -15.18 -20.52 2.68
C LEU A 387 -13.94 -19.65 2.45
N ALA A 388 -12.74 -20.16 2.71
CA ALA A 388 -11.48 -19.49 2.39
C ALA A 388 -11.27 -19.30 0.87
N LEU A 389 -12.00 -20.05 0.04
CA LEU A 389 -11.99 -19.93 -1.43
C LEU A 389 -13.09 -19.03 -1.97
N SER A 390 -13.95 -18.50 -1.12
CA SER A 390 -15.06 -17.62 -1.53
C SER A 390 -14.56 -16.38 -2.25
N PRO A 391 -15.32 -15.87 -3.24
CA PRO A 391 -14.95 -14.67 -3.97
C PRO A 391 -14.71 -13.47 -3.05
N GLY A 392 -13.59 -12.76 -3.24
CA GLY A 392 -13.23 -11.60 -2.45
C GLY A 392 -12.61 -11.91 -1.07
N THR A 393 -12.31 -13.18 -0.79
CA THR A 393 -11.55 -13.54 0.42
C THR A 393 -10.19 -12.85 0.41
N ARG A 394 -9.84 -12.25 1.54
CA ARG A 394 -8.53 -11.68 1.81
C ARG A 394 -7.89 -12.40 2.98
N ALA A 395 -6.75 -13.05 2.74
CA ALA A 395 -5.95 -13.65 3.81
C ALA A 395 -5.19 -12.56 4.58
N LEU A 396 -5.06 -12.78 5.88
CA LEU A 396 -4.42 -11.85 6.82
C LEU A 396 -3.55 -12.61 7.82
N SER A 397 -2.48 -11.94 8.27
CA SER A 397 -1.64 -12.38 9.38
C SER A 397 -1.33 -11.21 10.32
N LYS A 398 -0.73 -11.51 11.48
CA LYS A 398 -0.29 -10.50 12.45
C LYS A 398 0.77 -9.58 11.87
N SER A 399 1.74 -10.15 11.19
CA SER A 399 2.76 -9.44 10.44
C SER A 399 2.58 -9.80 8.97
N THR A 400 2.54 -8.80 8.11
CA THR A 400 2.56 -9.07 6.68
C THR A 400 3.99 -9.47 6.33
N HIS A 401 4.21 -10.75 6.27
CA HIS A 401 5.51 -11.37 6.04
C HIS A 401 5.47 -12.21 4.77
N PHE A 402 6.57 -12.30 4.09
CA PHE A 402 6.70 -13.10 2.88
C PHE A 402 7.56 -14.32 3.16
N GLY A 403 6.95 -15.47 3.18
CA GLY A 403 7.66 -16.73 3.34
C GLY A 403 8.74 -16.92 2.28
N THR A 404 9.87 -17.47 2.71
CA THR A 404 11.03 -17.75 1.84
C THR A 404 10.72 -18.76 0.74
N LEU A 405 9.75 -19.64 0.95
CA LEU A 405 9.44 -20.74 0.04
C LEU A 405 8.49 -20.36 -1.09
N CYS A 406 7.64 -19.37 -0.86
CA CYS A 406 6.62 -19.00 -1.84
C CYS A 406 6.90 -17.66 -2.52
N GLY A 407 7.93 -16.96 -2.10
CA GLY A 407 8.19 -15.61 -2.59
C GLY A 407 7.22 -14.61 -1.95
N ARG A 408 6.72 -13.67 -2.73
CA ARG A 408 5.91 -12.57 -2.23
C ARG A 408 4.51 -12.99 -1.82
N GLY A 409 4.09 -12.55 -0.63
CA GLY A 409 2.71 -12.49 -0.24
C GLY A 409 2.01 -13.82 -0.22
N CYS A 410 2.60 -14.73 0.44
CA CYS A 410 2.07 -16.07 0.56
C CYS A 410 0.84 -16.17 1.46
N SER A 411 0.42 -15.10 2.10
CA SER A 411 -0.90 -15.08 2.74
C SER A 411 -2.01 -15.52 1.77
N ASP A 412 -1.81 -15.27 0.48
CA ASP A 412 -2.65 -15.82 -0.59
C ASP A 412 -2.55 -17.35 -0.76
N GLN A 413 -1.54 -17.98 -0.20
CA GLN A 413 -1.33 -19.42 -0.27
C GLN A 413 -1.97 -20.18 0.88
N LEU A 414 -2.49 -19.49 1.90
CA LEU A 414 -3.18 -20.13 3.04
C LEU A 414 -4.32 -21.05 2.64
N ASN A 415 -4.81 -20.96 1.44
CA ASN A 415 -5.86 -21.79 0.87
C ASN A 415 -5.49 -22.39 -0.50
N SER A 416 -4.21 -22.47 -0.83
CA SER A 416 -3.74 -22.93 -2.15
C SER A 416 -3.95 -24.41 -2.43
N GLY A 417 -4.10 -25.24 -1.40
CA GLY A 417 -4.12 -26.68 -1.51
C GLY A 417 -2.74 -27.32 -1.73
N VAL A 418 -1.65 -26.54 -1.68
CA VAL A 418 -0.28 -27.03 -1.90
C VAL A 418 0.34 -27.47 -0.59
N ALA A 419 0.54 -28.78 -0.40
CA ALA A 419 0.97 -29.39 0.85
C ALA A 419 2.40 -29.05 1.31
N THR A 420 3.22 -28.43 0.46
CA THR A 420 4.64 -28.19 0.73
C THR A 420 4.99 -26.70 0.94
N VAL A 421 4.01 -25.82 0.90
CA VAL A 421 4.22 -24.40 1.14
C VAL A 421 4.16 -24.14 2.64
N SER A 422 5.12 -23.38 3.16
CA SER A 422 5.12 -22.91 4.54
C SER A 422 5.30 -21.42 4.58
N GLU A 423 4.44 -20.74 5.32
CA GLU A 423 4.57 -19.35 5.69
C GLU A 423 4.87 -19.21 7.16
N ASP A 424 5.57 -18.16 7.51
CA ASP A 424 5.74 -17.72 8.89
C ASP A 424 5.57 -16.19 8.96
N ASP A 425 5.38 -15.68 10.15
CA ASP A 425 5.28 -14.24 10.38
C ASP A 425 6.40 -13.71 11.28
N TYR A 426 7.58 -14.31 11.17
CA TYR A 426 8.79 -13.86 11.82
C TYR A 426 9.16 -12.43 11.36
N ASP A 427 9.28 -11.51 12.31
CA ASP A 427 9.55 -10.08 12.06
C ASP A 427 10.57 -9.49 13.06
N GLU A 428 11.31 -10.35 13.76
CA GLU A 428 12.29 -9.99 14.81
C GLU A 428 11.69 -9.22 16.00
N GLN A 429 10.36 -9.09 16.07
CA GLN A 429 9.68 -8.41 17.17
C GLN A 429 9.19 -9.40 18.22
N VAL A 430 9.22 -8.97 19.48
CA VAL A 430 8.61 -9.73 20.58
C VAL A 430 7.09 -9.57 20.48
N LYS A 431 6.41 -10.64 20.07
CA LYS A 431 4.95 -10.67 19.97
C LYS A 431 4.32 -11.36 21.17
N THR A 432 3.32 -10.72 21.75
CA THR A 432 2.47 -11.32 22.81
C THR A 432 1.26 -12.07 22.26
N SER A 433 0.95 -11.85 20.99
CA SER A 433 -0.09 -12.57 20.24
C SER A 433 0.28 -12.65 18.78
N ASP A 434 -0.13 -13.75 18.17
CA ASP A 434 0.09 -14.03 16.77
C ASP A 434 -1.15 -14.67 16.15
N TRP A 435 -1.42 -14.48 14.85
CA TRP A 435 -2.67 -14.95 14.26
C TRP A 435 -2.62 -15.04 12.74
N TRP A 436 -3.45 -15.95 12.22
CA TRP A 436 -3.72 -16.19 10.81
C TRP A 436 -5.23 -16.23 10.57
N GLY A 437 -5.70 -15.65 9.48
CA GLY A 437 -7.13 -15.61 9.22
C GLY A 437 -7.54 -15.01 7.90
N TYR A 438 -8.83 -14.76 7.77
CA TYR A 438 -9.46 -14.21 6.58
C TYR A 438 -10.45 -13.12 6.93
N ILE A 439 -10.68 -12.22 5.98
CA ILE A 439 -11.87 -11.38 5.93
C ILE A 439 -12.56 -11.53 4.58
N TRP A 440 -13.87 -11.31 4.58
CA TRP A 440 -14.75 -11.42 3.44
C TRP A 440 -15.56 -10.16 3.21
N PRO A 441 -16.06 -9.94 1.96
CA PRO A 441 -16.99 -8.83 1.67
C PRO A 441 -18.40 -9.04 2.23
N GLN A 442 -18.70 -10.19 2.81
CA GLN A 442 -19.97 -10.55 3.45
C GLN A 442 -19.73 -11.46 4.65
N ALA A 443 -20.70 -11.54 5.56
CA ALA A 443 -20.64 -12.46 6.68
C ALA A 443 -20.97 -13.90 6.25
N TYR A 444 -20.33 -14.88 6.91
CA TYR A 444 -20.58 -16.31 6.77
C TYR A 444 -20.83 -16.94 8.14
N ASN A 445 -21.71 -17.96 8.17
CA ASN A 445 -21.77 -18.91 9.29
C ASN A 445 -20.55 -19.82 9.24
N ILE A 446 -19.98 -20.12 10.41
CA ILE A 446 -18.74 -20.87 10.57
C ILE A 446 -18.87 -21.78 11.79
N ASN A 447 -18.36 -23.02 11.69
CA ASN A 447 -18.24 -23.92 12.84
C ASN A 447 -17.04 -24.86 12.77
N GLN A 448 -16.20 -24.72 11.74
CA GLN A 448 -14.99 -25.53 11.64
C GLN A 448 -13.87 -24.76 10.95
N MET A 449 -12.66 -24.91 11.45
CA MET A 449 -11.44 -24.46 10.80
C MET A 449 -10.43 -25.59 10.77
N VAL A 450 -9.78 -25.79 9.63
CA VAL A 450 -8.74 -26.80 9.44
C VAL A 450 -7.41 -26.09 9.27
N TYR A 451 -6.60 -26.16 10.30
CA TYR A 451 -5.28 -25.53 10.36
C TYR A 451 -4.19 -26.58 10.15
N THR A 452 -3.38 -26.41 9.14
CA THR A 452 -2.15 -27.18 8.94
C THR A 452 -0.97 -26.29 9.26
N THR A 453 -0.14 -26.72 10.20
CA THR A 453 1.07 -25.99 10.58
C THR A 453 2.04 -25.88 9.41
N GLY A 454 2.86 -24.83 9.41
CA GLY A 454 4.01 -24.71 8.51
C GLY A 454 5.24 -25.44 9.06
N THR A 455 6.41 -25.01 8.63
CA THR A 455 7.69 -25.51 9.12
C THR A 455 7.89 -25.12 10.58
N MET A 456 8.27 -26.07 11.42
CA MET A 456 8.75 -25.79 12.77
C MET A 456 10.24 -25.47 12.74
N PHE A 457 10.61 -24.41 13.42
CA PHE A 457 11.98 -23.94 13.52
C PHE A 457 12.49 -24.08 14.96
N PRO A 458 13.81 -24.17 15.20
CA PRO A 458 14.36 -24.22 16.56
C PRO A 458 13.94 -23.04 17.45
N ASN A 459 13.61 -21.90 16.85
CA ASN A 459 13.27 -20.65 17.53
C ASN A 459 11.82 -20.20 17.37
N GLY A 460 10.93 -21.02 16.80
CA GLY A 460 9.51 -20.68 16.64
C GLY A 460 8.75 -21.54 15.65
N GLY A 461 7.54 -21.12 15.31
CA GLY A 461 6.66 -21.78 14.36
C GLY A 461 5.37 -22.31 14.99
N TRP A 462 5.21 -22.29 16.31
CA TRP A 462 4.04 -22.84 17.01
C TRP A 462 3.42 -21.84 17.97
N TYR A 463 2.18 -22.11 18.40
CA TYR A 463 1.53 -21.41 19.50
C TYR A 463 1.92 -22.04 20.84
N ALA A 464 2.37 -21.23 21.81
CA ALA A 464 2.73 -21.68 23.14
C ALA A 464 1.57 -21.60 24.15
N ALA A 465 0.59 -20.74 23.90
CA ALA A 465 -0.55 -20.57 24.82
C ALA A 465 -1.70 -19.79 24.17
N LYS A 466 -2.82 -19.73 24.86
CA LYS A 466 -3.99 -18.86 24.57
C LYS A 466 -4.58 -19.03 23.18
N LEU A 467 -4.44 -20.21 22.61
CA LEU A 467 -4.94 -20.52 21.27
C LEU A 467 -6.47 -20.51 21.27
N ARG A 468 -7.07 -19.72 20.38
CA ARG A 468 -8.50 -19.54 20.27
C ARG A 468 -8.90 -19.09 18.87
N VAL A 469 -10.19 -19.15 18.58
CA VAL A 469 -10.80 -18.58 17.37
C VAL A 469 -11.41 -17.24 17.71
N GLN A 470 -11.25 -16.28 16.82
CA GLN A 470 -12.01 -15.02 16.81
C GLN A 470 -12.74 -14.89 15.48
N VAL A 471 -13.95 -14.32 15.55
CA VAL A 471 -14.70 -13.87 14.36
C VAL A 471 -14.79 -12.36 14.34
N ARG A 472 -14.90 -11.77 13.14
CA ARG A 472 -15.10 -10.34 13.00
C ARG A 472 -16.60 -10.06 12.85
N GLN A 473 -17.12 -9.30 13.79
CA GLN A 473 -18.52 -8.85 13.82
C GLN A 473 -18.54 -7.35 14.01
N ASN A 474 -19.29 -6.63 13.20
CA ASN A 474 -19.35 -5.16 13.25
C ASN A 474 -17.95 -4.50 13.24
N PHE A 475 -17.02 -5.08 12.44
CA PHE A 475 -15.61 -4.65 12.30
C PHE A 475 -14.73 -4.86 13.54
N GLU A 476 -15.21 -5.55 14.55
CA GLU A 476 -14.45 -5.91 15.76
C GLU A 476 -14.19 -7.40 15.83
N TRP A 477 -13.00 -7.78 16.32
CA TRP A 477 -12.65 -9.17 16.56
C TRP A 477 -13.17 -9.62 17.92
N VAL A 478 -14.01 -10.65 17.92
CA VAL A 478 -14.68 -11.18 19.11
C VAL A 478 -14.25 -12.63 19.32
N ASP A 479 -13.87 -12.97 20.56
CA ASP A 479 -13.53 -14.35 20.92
C ASP A 479 -14.74 -15.27 20.78
N VAL A 480 -14.53 -16.48 20.24
CA VAL A 480 -15.56 -17.53 20.19
C VAL A 480 -15.27 -18.54 21.30
N PRO A 481 -16.03 -18.51 22.40
CA PRO A 481 -15.84 -19.43 23.51
C PRO A 481 -16.29 -20.85 23.15
N GLY A 482 -15.77 -21.86 23.90
CA GLY A 482 -16.23 -23.22 23.74
C GLY A 482 -15.65 -23.98 22.54
N MET A 483 -14.58 -23.49 21.95
CA MET A 483 -13.85 -24.17 20.88
C MET A 483 -13.19 -25.45 21.36
N THR A 484 -13.26 -26.52 20.56
CA THR A 484 -12.46 -27.76 20.74
C THR A 484 -11.45 -27.91 19.60
N VAL A 485 -10.34 -28.60 19.86
CA VAL A 485 -9.29 -28.87 18.88
C VAL A 485 -9.00 -30.33 18.79
N THR A 486 -8.96 -30.90 17.62
CA THR A 486 -8.71 -32.33 17.37
C THR A 486 -7.63 -32.48 16.27
N PRO A 487 -6.54 -33.25 16.54
CA PRO A 487 -6.12 -33.72 17.87
C PRO A 487 -5.83 -32.56 18.83
N PRO A 488 -5.68 -32.82 20.16
CA PRO A 488 -5.28 -31.75 21.09
C PRO A 488 -4.00 -31.07 20.66
N TYR A 489 -3.99 -29.72 20.64
CA TYR A 489 -2.82 -28.93 20.25
C TYR A 489 -1.79 -28.97 21.41
N PRO A 490 -0.50 -29.34 21.19
CA PRO A 490 0.44 -29.60 22.27
C PRO A 490 1.08 -28.38 22.91
N PHE A 491 0.95 -27.19 22.29
CA PHE A 491 1.55 -25.90 22.73
C PHE A 491 3.09 -25.91 22.83
N THR A 492 3.75 -26.79 22.11
CA THR A 492 5.21 -26.94 22.00
C THR A 492 5.58 -27.16 20.54
N ALA A 493 6.88 -27.30 20.26
CA ALA A 493 7.36 -27.69 18.95
C ALA A 493 6.83 -29.07 18.48
N ASP A 494 6.28 -29.87 19.40
CA ASP A 494 5.62 -31.15 19.08
C ASP A 494 4.32 -30.97 18.27
N ALA A 495 3.89 -29.71 18.06
CA ALA A 495 2.86 -29.38 17.07
C ALA A 495 3.23 -29.91 15.67
N GLY A 496 4.53 -30.10 15.41
CA GLY A 496 5.04 -30.76 14.21
C GLY A 496 4.88 -29.91 12.96
N SER A 497 5.79 -30.09 12.00
CA SER A 497 5.67 -29.43 10.68
C SER A 497 4.62 -30.15 9.85
N PHE A 498 3.80 -29.37 9.14
CA PHE A 498 2.75 -29.85 8.24
C PHE A 498 1.74 -30.80 8.91
N THR A 499 1.47 -30.55 10.17
CA THR A 499 0.50 -31.34 10.99
C THR A 499 -0.84 -30.60 10.99
N THR A 500 -1.93 -31.35 10.82
CA THR A 500 -3.27 -30.79 10.72
C THR A 500 -4.03 -30.86 12.04
N TYR A 501 -4.65 -29.75 12.41
CA TYR A 501 -5.52 -29.60 13.58
C TYR A 501 -6.88 -29.06 13.12
N THR A 502 -7.95 -29.69 13.58
CA THR A 502 -9.31 -29.24 13.34
C THR A 502 -9.84 -28.48 14.55
N PHE A 503 -10.16 -27.24 14.37
CA PHE A 503 -10.77 -26.35 15.35
C PHE A 503 -12.28 -26.36 15.13
N ASN A 504 -13.05 -26.69 16.15
CA ASN A 504 -14.50 -26.76 16.10
C ASN A 504 -15.09 -25.71 17.09
N PRO A 505 -15.19 -24.43 16.67
CA PRO A 505 -15.95 -23.46 17.43
C PRO A 505 -17.45 -23.82 17.37
N PRO A 506 -18.27 -23.46 18.37
CA PRO A 506 -19.71 -23.45 18.23
C PRO A 506 -20.15 -22.69 17.00
N ASN A 507 -21.36 -22.99 16.48
CA ASN A 507 -21.93 -22.20 15.38
C ASN A 507 -21.82 -20.70 15.67
N THR A 508 -21.10 -20.03 14.83
CA THR A 508 -20.86 -18.58 14.93
C THR A 508 -20.95 -17.96 13.53
N TRP A 509 -20.83 -16.66 13.45
CA TRP A 509 -20.82 -15.96 12.17
C TRP A 509 -19.87 -14.76 12.23
N GLY A 510 -19.41 -14.31 11.06
CA GLY A 510 -18.61 -13.12 10.93
C GLY A 510 -18.24 -12.82 9.49
N ASP A 511 -17.84 -11.58 9.22
CA ASP A 511 -17.22 -11.19 7.95
C ASP A 511 -15.69 -11.35 7.99
N GLY A 512 -15.19 -12.06 8.99
CA GLY A 512 -13.81 -12.50 9.12
C GLY A 512 -13.68 -13.54 10.21
N VAL A 513 -12.61 -14.34 10.14
CA VAL A 513 -12.24 -15.35 11.13
C VAL A 513 -10.73 -15.44 11.24
N ARG A 514 -10.24 -15.69 12.45
CA ARG A 514 -8.81 -15.97 12.66
C ARG A 514 -8.58 -16.95 13.80
N ILE A 515 -7.47 -17.68 13.68
CA ILE A 515 -6.85 -18.40 14.80
C ILE A 515 -5.84 -17.45 15.41
N ILE A 516 -5.88 -17.28 16.72
CA ILE A 516 -4.99 -16.38 17.46
C ILE A 516 -4.50 -17.04 18.73
N GLY A 517 -3.22 -16.86 19.05
CA GLY A 517 -2.60 -17.35 20.26
C GLY A 517 -1.31 -16.61 20.58
N GLN A 518 -0.65 -17.03 21.65
CA GLN A 518 0.67 -16.55 22.01
C GLN A 518 1.71 -17.38 21.24
N PRO A 519 2.60 -16.77 20.44
CA PRO A 519 3.64 -17.51 19.74
C PRO A 519 4.68 -18.06 20.71
N GLY A 520 5.30 -19.18 20.32
CA GLY A 520 6.30 -19.88 21.12
C GLY A 520 7.74 -19.47 20.85
N SER A 521 8.61 -19.91 21.74
CA SER A 521 10.06 -19.80 21.66
C SER A 521 10.60 -18.36 21.56
N THR A 522 11.89 -18.23 21.25
CA THR A 522 12.63 -16.96 21.24
C THR A 522 12.43 -16.13 19.98
N GLY A 523 11.87 -16.71 18.93
CA GLY A 523 11.56 -16.01 17.68
C GLY A 523 10.19 -15.32 17.69
N TYR A 524 9.30 -15.68 18.64
CA TYR A 524 7.98 -15.07 18.82
C TYR A 524 7.11 -15.06 17.57
N PHE A 525 7.11 -16.14 16.79
CA PHE A 525 6.34 -16.27 15.55
C PHE A 525 5.67 -17.63 15.43
N THR A 526 4.69 -17.72 14.56
CA THR A 526 4.04 -18.96 14.17
C THR A 526 4.20 -19.22 12.68
N SER A 527 4.05 -20.47 12.27
CA SER A 527 4.08 -20.86 10.87
C SER A 527 2.82 -21.61 10.47
N ILE A 528 2.49 -21.50 9.20
CA ILE A 528 1.28 -22.08 8.63
C ILE A 528 1.52 -22.62 7.23
N ASN A 529 0.90 -23.75 6.91
CA ASN A 529 0.76 -24.23 5.53
C ASN A 529 -0.59 -23.82 4.96
N GLN A 530 -1.69 -24.17 5.66
CA GLN A 530 -3.05 -23.91 5.18
C GLN A 530 -4.02 -23.63 6.32
N LEU A 531 -5.07 -22.87 5.97
CA LEU A 531 -6.21 -22.63 6.83
C LEU A 531 -7.51 -22.75 6.03
N GLY A 532 -8.18 -23.88 6.15
CA GLY A 532 -9.54 -24.08 5.64
C GLY A 532 -10.58 -23.54 6.63
N VAL A 533 -11.70 -23.06 6.13
CA VAL A 533 -12.82 -22.56 6.94
C VAL A 533 -14.13 -23.12 6.40
N TYR A 534 -14.97 -23.67 7.26
CA TYR A 534 -16.17 -24.39 6.85
C TYR A 534 -17.36 -24.09 7.76
N PHE A 535 -18.55 -24.30 7.19
CA PHE A 535 -19.78 -24.42 7.95
C PHE A 535 -20.41 -25.81 7.67
N GLN A 536 -20.08 -26.77 8.51
CA GLN A 536 -20.52 -28.16 8.35
C GLN A 536 -21.91 -28.38 8.94
N ALA A 537 -22.67 -29.32 8.36
CA ALA A 537 -23.87 -29.83 9.00
C ALA A 537 -23.49 -30.47 10.37
N GLN A 538 -24.17 -30.07 11.42
CA GLN A 538 -24.04 -30.78 12.69
C GLN A 538 -24.95 -32.00 12.65
N ASP A 539 -24.40 -33.16 12.96
CA ASP A 539 -25.22 -34.34 13.18
C ASP A 539 -26.19 -34.04 14.33
N SER A 540 -27.46 -34.13 14.05
CA SER A 540 -28.46 -34.07 15.11
C SER A 540 -28.14 -35.18 16.12
N PRO A 541 -28.02 -34.87 17.40
CA PRO A 541 -27.87 -35.96 18.40
C PRO A 541 -29.06 -36.91 18.26
N ARG A 542 -28.74 -38.18 17.93
CA ARG A 542 -29.72 -39.27 17.86
C ARG A 542 -30.25 -39.60 19.24
#